data_d7398a05ba527993bbc1c562d1e198a4
#
_entry.id   d7398a05ba527993bbc1c562d1e198a4
#
_cell.length_a   1.000
_cell.length_b   1.000
_cell.length_c   1.000
_cell.angle_alpha   90.00
_cell.angle_beta   90.00
_cell.angle_gamma   90.00
#
_symmetry.space_group_name_H-M   'P 1'
#
loop_
_entity.id
_entity.type
_entity.pdbx_description
1 polymer ?
#
loop_
_entity_poly.entity_id
_entity_poly.type
_entity_poly.pdbx_seq_one_letter_code
_entity_poly.pdbx_strand_id
1 'polypeptide(L)'
;MAVAPWGAEGDGDPSGVGPWADKLLGDAKPEVIYNTATGFTADTFEQITAADPTQIIAVNQAVDAHTKESLEDIAPTTIKPDGYEDWQVPWEKQVETIADAVGKEDEGDKLIDDTEKAFEEFRREHTELQDKSAAIVMPYDGKIGLYTEEDGRGQFIEDLGMEIPDALQGDGSSFFVDIAPENYAKLNQVDYLFVLDYNGSSEALKKDKTFQGLDVVKDGRVRYLDTDTGNAMSMPNPVTIPWAVDKFEEKL
;
A
#
# COMPACT_ATOMS: atom_id res chain seq x y z
N MET A 1 11.02 21.14 3.50
CA MET A 1 10.11 20.03 3.15
C MET A 1 10.53 18.82 3.97
N ALA A 2 9.59 18.12 4.57
CA ALA A 2 9.83 16.86 5.25
C ALA A 2 8.89 15.80 4.68
N VAL A 3 9.28 14.54 4.77
CA VAL A 3 8.49 13.37 4.33
C VAL A 3 8.50 12.31 5.42
N ALA A 4 7.40 11.59 5.56
CA ALA A 4 7.31 10.41 6.43
C ALA A 4 7.30 9.17 5.53
N PRO A 5 8.40 8.39 5.49
CA PRO A 5 8.47 7.19 4.69
C PRO A 5 7.63 6.08 5.29
N TRP A 6 7.27 5.12 4.46
CA TRP A 6 6.74 3.85 4.92
C TRP A 6 7.90 2.97 5.45
N GLY A 7 7.76 2.47 6.66
CA GLY A 7 8.76 1.62 7.30
C GLY A 7 9.55 2.30 8.43
N ALA A 8 10.38 1.50 9.10
CA ALA A 8 11.23 1.98 10.17
C ALA A 8 12.55 2.57 9.65
N GLU A 9 13.26 3.30 10.51
CA GLU A 9 14.59 3.82 10.22
C GLU A 9 15.55 2.67 9.81
N GLY A 10 16.19 2.84 8.65
CA GLY A 10 17.10 1.85 8.08
C GLY A 10 16.42 0.83 7.15
N ASP A 11 15.10 0.82 7.08
CA ASP A 11 14.34 0.02 6.12
C ASP A 11 13.94 0.91 4.93
N GLY A 12 14.34 0.54 3.73
CA GLY A 12 13.88 1.20 2.50
C GLY A 12 14.79 2.31 1.97
N ASP A 13 14.23 3.16 1.13
CA ASP A 13 14.94 4.19 0.40
C ASP A 13 15.33 5.38 1.30
N PRO A 14 16.62 5.78 1.31
CA PRO A 14 17.10 6.91 2.11
C PRO A 14 16.46 8.26 1.78
N SER A 15 15.87 8.41 0.59
CA SER A 15 15.15 9.64 0.19
C SER A 15 13.83 9.82 0.93
N GLY A 16 13.29 8.77 1.49
CA GLY A 16 11.99 8.73 2.17
C GLY A 16 10.78 8.74 1.23
N VAL A 17 10.98 8.75 -0.10
CA VAL A 17 9.88 8.77 -1.07
C VAL A 17 9.79 7.51 -1.93
N GLY A 18 10.74 6.60 -1.78
CA GLY A 18 10.83 5.33 -2.51
C GLY A 18 11.39 5.46 -3.93
N PRO A 19 11.86 4.34 -4.52
CA PRO A 19 12.57 4.33 -5.81
C PRO A 19 11.71 4.81 -6.99
N TRP A 20 10.40 4.74 -6.85
CA TRP A 20 9.44 5.25 -7.84
C TRP A 20 9.41 6.77 -7.94
N ALA A 21 9.71 7.49 -6.86
CA ALA A 21 9.60 8.94 -6.76
C ALA A 21 10.93 9.70 -6.68
N ASP A 22 12.05 9.02 -6.53
CA ASP A 22 13.39 9.65 -6.40
C ASP A 22 13.67 10.71 -7.47
N LYS A 23 13.33 10.39 -8.72
CA LYS A 23 13.55 11.32 -9.85
C LYS A 23 12.71 12.59 -9.77
N LEU A 24 11.58 12.55 -9.05
CA LEU A 24 10.68 13.70 -8.89
C LEU A 24 11.20 14.70 -7.86
N LEU A 25 12.07 14.28 -6.97
CA LEU A 25 12.70 15.16 -5.99
C LEU A 25 13.64 16.19 -6.64
N GLY A 26 14.24 15.87 -7.80
CA GLY A 26 15.24 16.73 -8.41
C GLY A 26 16.38 17.02 -7.43
N ASP A 27 16.62 18.32 -7.14
CA ASP A 27 17.61 18.75 -6.17
C ASP A 27 17.08 18.87 -4.72
N ALA A 28 15.79 18.55 -4.50
CA ALA A 28 15.19 18.63 -3.18
C ALA A 28 15.74 17.49 -2.28
N LYS A 29 16.02 17.88 -1.02
CA LYS A 29 16.48 16.95 0.02
C LYS A 29 15.50 17.08 1.19
N PRO A 30 14.41 16.32 1.19
CA PRO A 30 13.47 16.37 2.29
C PRO A 30 14.13 15.87 3.58
N GLU A 31 13.74 16.43 4.69
CA GLU A 31 14.00 15.85 5.99
C GLU A 31 13.11 14.61 6.16
N VAL A 32 13.69 13.48 6.56
CA VAL A 32 12.97 12.23 6.74
C VAL A 32 12.56 12.10 8.19
N ILE A 33 11.26 12.08 8.45
CA ILE A 33 10.69 11.94 9.79
C ILE A 33 10.05 10.55 9.86
N TYR A 34 10.70 9.64 10.57
CA TYR A 34 10.21 8.27 10.70
C TYR A 34 9.01 8.20 11.66
N ASN A 35 7.93 7.61 11.18
CA ASN A 35 6.81 7.26 12.03
C ASN A 35 7.19 6.09 12.96
N THR A 36 6.59 6.03 14.12
CA THR A 36 6.81 4.93 15.07
C THR A 36 5.62 3.96 15.01
N ALA A 37 5.84 2.73 15.47
CA ALA A 37 4.75 1.74 15.61
C ALA A 37 3.62 2.22 16.55
N THR A 38 3.87 3.25 17.37
CA THR A 38 2.90 3.87 18.26
C THR A 38 2.25 5.13 17.69
N GLY A 39 2.51 5.45 16.40
CA GLY A 39 1.99 6.65 15.75
C GLY A 39 2.77 7.91 16.12
N PHE A 40 2.08 9.05 16.17
CA PHE A 40 2.66 10.35 16.50
C PHE A 40 3.09 10.41 17.96
N THR A 41 4.35 10.75 18.20
CA THR A 41 4.95 10.92 19.52
C THR A 41 5.39 12.35 19.74
N ALA A 42 5.76 12.73 20.98
CA ALA A 42 6.30 14.04 21.27
C ALA A 42 7.53 14.37 20.40
N ASP A 43 8.41 13.38 20.18
CA ASP A 43 9.58 13.51 19.33
C ASP A 43 9.20 13.75 17.84
N THR A 44 8.17 13.07 17.34
CA THR A 44 7.63 13.29 15.98
C THR A 44 7.12 14.73 15.83
N PHE A 45 6.36 15.25 16.80
CA PHE A 45 5.88 16.64 16.77
C PHE A 45 7.02 17.66 16.84
N GLU A 46 8.08 17.41 17.63
CA GLU A 46 9.27 18.26 17.67
C GLU A 46 9.98 18.29 16.31
N GLN A 47 10.14 17.14 15.64
CA GLN A 47 10.73 17.07 14.31
C GLN A 47 9.89 17.79 13.24
N ILE A 48 8.56 17.60 13.27
CA ILE A 48 7.64 18.32 12.37
C ILE A 48 7.74 19.83 12.59
N THR A 49 7.75 20.27 13.84
CA THR A 49 7.90 21.70 14.19
C THR A 49 9.24 22.24 13.69
N ALA A 50 10.34 21.49 13.87
CA ALA A 50 11.68 21.89 13.41
C ALA A 50 11.77 22.02 11.89
N ALA A 51 11.00 21.23 11.14
CA ALA A 51 10.92 21.31 9.69
C ALA A 51 10.20 22.58 9.18
N ASP A 52 9.59 23.38 10.06
CA ASP A 52 8.89 24.64 9.78
C ASP A 52 7.93 24.53 8.57
N PRO A 53 6.96 23.62 8.59
CA PRO A 53 6.08 23.39 7.45
C PRO A 53 5.09 24.56 7.28
N THR A 54 4.79 24.92 6.04
CA THR A 54 3.69 25.85 5.71
C THR A 54 2.35 25.13 5.60
N GLN A 55 2.37 23.82 5.46
CA GLN A 55 1.21 22.93 5.39
C GLN A 55 1.61 21.50 5.76
N ILE A 56 0.70 20.76 6.39
CA ILE A 56 0.85 19.34 6.72
C ILE A 56 -0.22 18.54 5.95
N ILE A 57 0.19 17.47 5.29
CA ILE A 57 -0.70 16.57 4.54
C ILE A 57 -0.57 15.16 5.13
N ALA A 58 -1.67 14.64 5.69
CA ALA A 58 -1.74 13.34 6.35
C ALA A 58 -3.05 12.59 5.95
N VAL A 59 -3.32 12.52 4.65
CA VAL A 59 -4.62 12.08 4.10
C VAL A 59 -4.87 10.59 4.33
N ASN A 60 -3.86 9.73 4.22
CA ASN A 60 -4.02 8.30 4.44
C ASN A 60 -3.22 7.84 5.67
N GLN A 61 -3.54 8.42 6.82
CA GLN A 61 -2.88 8.16 8.11
C GLN A 61 -3.91 8.02 9.22
N ALA A 62 -3.53 7.30 10.27
CA ALA A 62 -4.30 7.28 11.50
C ALA A 62 -4.05 8.59 12.29
N VAL A 63 -5.01 9.49 12.25
CA VAL A 63 -4.95 10.79 12.92
C VAL A 63 -6.19 10.96 13.79
N ASP A 64 -6.05 10.76 15.09
CA ASP A 64 -7.13 11.02 16.04
C ASP A 64 -7.33 12.53 16.30
N ALA A 65 -8.37 12.88 17.04
CA ALA A 65 -8.72 14.28 17.30
C ALA A 65 -7.60 15.07 18.01
N HIS A 66 -6.89 14.41 18.93
CA HIS A 66 -5.78 15.04 19.67
C HIS A 66 -4.56 15.26 18.77
N THR A 67 -4.21 14.27 17.97
CA THR A 67 -3.14 14.36 16.97
C THR A 67 -3.44 15.46 15.97
N LYS A 68 -4.68 15.53 15.48
CA LYS A 68 -5.13 16.58 14.55
C LYS A 68 -4.92 17.97 15.16
N GLU A 69 -5.41 18.21 16.38
CA GLU A 69 -5.25 19.48 17.08
C GLU A 69 -3.77 19.86 17.23
N SER A 70 -2.92 18.89 17.61
CA SER A 70 -1.48 19.11 17.75
C SER A 70 -0.78 19.43 16.43
N LEU A 71 -1.19 18.86 15.32
CA LEU A 71 -0.66 19.17 13.99
C LEU A 71 -1.15 20.54 13.51
N GLU A 72 -2.42 20.89 13.76
CA GLU A 72 -3.02 22.19 13.43
C GLU A 72 -2.37 23.34 14.21
N ASP A 73 -1.87 23.08 15.41
CA ASP A 73 -1.08 24.06 16.19
C ASP A 73 0.28 24.39 15.54
N ILE A 74 0.81 23.50 14.70
CA ILE A 74 2.06 23.70 13.97
C ILE A 74 1.80 24.39 12.62
N ALA A 75 0.89 23.86 11.80
CA ALA A 75 0.56 24.41 10.48
C ALA A 75 -0.84 23.93 10.02
N PRO A 76 -1.46 24.61 9.03
CA PRO A 76 -2.67 24.12 8.39
C PRO A 76 -2.53 22.65 7.98
N THR A 77 -3.45 21.80 8.44
CA THR A 77 -3.34 20.35 8.31
C THR A 77 -4.51 19.77 7.52
N THR A 78 -4.21 18.98 6.50
CA THR A 78 -5.17 18.19 5.72
C THR A 78 -5.05 16.72 6.14
N ILE A 79 -6.15 16.15 6.63
CA ILE A 79 -6.29 14.75 7.02
C ILE A 79 -7.26 14.03 6.07
N LYS A 80 -7.51 12.74 6.33
CA LYS A 80 -8.50 11.96 5.58
C LYS A 80 -9.86 12.66 5.55
N PRO A 81 -10.59 12.59 4.43
CA PRO A 81 -11.94 13.14 4.34
C PRO A 81 -12.92 12.34 5.22
N ASP A 82 -14.04 12.96 5.58
CA ASP A 82 -15.09 12.33 6.36
C ASP A 82 -15.67 11.09 5.62
N GLY A 83 -16.00 10.06 6.37
CA GLY A 83 -16.62 8.84 5.86
C GLY A 83 -15.63 7.73 5.51
N TYR A 84 -14.34 7.95 5.67
CA TYR A 84 -13.30 6.92 5.50
C TYR A 84 -12.66 6.55 6.82
N GLU A 85 -12.32 5.27 6.97
CA GLU A 85 -11.54 4.78 8.09
C GLU A 85 -10.04 5.06 7.90
N ASP A 86 -9.24 4.90 8.95
CA ASP A 86 -7.79 5.07 8.87
C ASP A 86 -7.19 4.03 7.91
N TRP A 87 -6.31 4.49 7.00
CA TRP A 87 -5.65 3.67 5.99
C TRP A 87 -6.54 3.10 4.88
N GLN A 88 -7.80 3.54 4.79
CA GLN A 88 -8.81 3.05 3.84
C GLN A 88 -9.32 4.12 2.89
N VAL A 89 -8.55 5.17 2.65
CA VAL A 89 -8.92 6.19 1.66
C VAL A 89 -8.51 5.70 0.27
N PRO A 90 -9.43 5.52 -0.69
CA PRO A 90 -9.09 5.16 -2.07
C PRO A 90 -8.09 6.14 -2.67
N TRP A 91 -7.19 5.67 -3.53
CA TRP A 91 -6.09 6.47 -4.03
C TRP A 91 -6.54 7.71 -4.82
N GLU A 92 -7.61 7.61 -5.60
CA GLU A 92 -8.23 8.73 -6.33
C GLU A 92 -8.66 9.82 -5.34
N LYS A 93 -9.30 9.39 -4.25
CA LYS A 93 -9.77 10.31 -3.22
C LYS A 93 -8.63 10.95 -2.43
N GLN A 94 -7.52 10.24 -2.27
CA GLN A 94 -6.29 10.84 -1.74
C GLN A 94 -5.76 11.94 -2.67
N VAL A 95 -5.69 11.67 -3.99
CA VAL A 95 -5.23 12.65 -5.00
C VAL A 95 -6.14 13.87 -5.02
N GLU A 96 -7.47 13.69 -5.10
CA GLU A 96 -8.44 14.79 -5.05
C GLU A 96 -8.24 15.66 -3.79
N THR A 97 -8.17 15.02 -2.61
CA THR A 97 -8.02 15.71 -1.33
C THR A 97 -6.71 16.50 -1.24
N ILE A 98 -5.62 15.92 -1.76
CA ILE A 98 -4.31 16.59 -1.79
C ILE A 98 -4.31 17.73 -2.81
N ALA A 99 -4.88 17.53 -4.00
CA ALA A 99 -4.97 18.53 -5.05
C ALA A 99 -5.78 19.76 -4.59
N ASP A 100 -6.93 19.55 -3.94
CA ASP A 100 -7.74 20.62 -3.32
C ASP A 100 -6.91 21.38 -2.27
N ALA A 101 -6.21 20.66 -1.38
CA ALA A 101 -5.40 21.26 -0.33
C ALA A 101 -4.26 22.16 -0.85
N VAL A 102 -3.75 21.88 -2.06
CA VAL A 102 -2.66 22.66 -2.68
C VAL A 102 -3.13 23.57 -3.83
N GLY A 103 -4.46 23.63 -4.11
CA GLY A 103 -5.07 24.48 -5.15
C GLY A 103 -4.70 24.05 -6.57
N LYS A 104 -4.72 22.74 -6.84
CA LYS A 104 -4.32 22.10 -8.09
C LYS A 104 -5.32 21.04 -8.57
N GLU A 105 -6.60 21.32 -8.45
CA GLU A 105 -7.70 20.39 -8.72
C GLU A 105 -7.63 19.85 -10.17
N ASP A 106 -7.47 20.73 -11.17
CA ASP A 106 -7.37 20.32 -12.59
C ASP A 106 -6.14 19.41 -12.85
N GLU A 107 -5.04 19.63 -12.13
CA GLU A 107 -3.84 18.79 -12.21
C GLU A 107 -4.09 17.45 -11.52
N GLY A 108 -4.85 17.43 -10.42
CA GLY A 108 -5.27 16.23 -9.70
C GLY A 108 -6.14 15.34 -10.58
N ASP A 109 -7.19 15.88 -11.18
CA ASP A 109 -8.09 15.16 -12.10
C ASP A 109 -7.30 14.53 -13.26
N LYS A 110 -6.39 15.30 -13.85
CA LYS A 110 -5.53 14.78 -14.91
C LYS A 110 -4.61 13.64 -14.46
N LEU A 111 -4.08 13.71 -13.24
CA LEU A 111 -3.24 12.64 -12.68
C LEU A 111 -4.05 11.37 -12.46
N ILE A 112 -5.31 11.48 -12.01
CA ILE A 112 -6.22 10.34 -11.85
C ILE A 112 -6.45 9.70 -13.23
N ASP A 113 -6.91 10.47 -14.22
CA ASP A 113 -7.16 10.00 -15.58
C ASP A 113 -5.93 9.30 -16.20
N ASP A 114 -4.73 9.86 -16.00
CA ASP A 114 -3.50 9.31 -16.55
C ASP A 114 -3.06 8.03 -15.82
N THR A 115 -3.38 7.91 -14.52
CA THR A 115 -3.06 6.72 -13.71
C THR A 115 -4.01 5.57 -14.02
N GLU A 116 -5.31 5.83 -14.18
CA GLU A 116 -6.30 4.83 -14.57
C GLU A 116 -5.95 4.14 -15.91
N LYS A 117 -5.33 4.88 -16.82
CA LYS A 117 -4.86 4.32 -18.11
C LYS A 117 -3.82 3.21 -17.92
N ALA A 118 -3.01 3.24 -16.87
CA ALA A 118 -2.06 2.15 -16.60
C ALA A 118 -2.78 0.84 -16.27
N PHE A 119 -3.84 0.91 -15.49
CA PHE A 119 -4.70 -0.25 -15.21
C PHE A 119 -5.48 -0.71 -16.46
N GLU A 120 -6.04 0.23 -17.23
CA GLU A 120 -6.73 -0.10 -18.48
C GLU A 120 -5.81 -0.78 -19.48
N GLU A 121 -4.57 -0.31 -19.60
CA GLU A 121 -3.56 -0.87 -20.48
C GLU A 121 -3.17 -2.28 -20.06
N PHE A 122 -2.90 -2.49 -18.78
CA PHE A 122 -2.67 -3.82 -18.21
C PHE A 122 -3.84 -4.77 -18.49
N ARG A 123 -5.09 -4.37 -18.19
CA ARG A 123 -6.28 -5.20 -18.44
C ARG A 123 -6.46 -5.56 -19.92
N ARG A 124 -6.10 -4.65 -20.80
CA ARG A 124 -6.15 -4.89 -22.25
C ARG A 124 -5.08 -5.91 -22.71
N GLU A 125 -3.90 -5.86 -22.11
CA GLU A 125 -2.77 -6.71 -22.46
C GLU A 125 -2.83 -8.09 -21.80
N HIS A 126 -3.46 -8.18 -20.65
CA HIS A 126 -3.59 -9.41 -19.84
C HIS A 126 -5.05 -9.87 -19.69
N THR A 127 -5.72 -10.08 -20.81
CA THR A 127 -7.14 -10.51 -20.82
C THR A 127 -7.36 -11.88 -20.18
N GLU A 128 -6.31 -12.71 -20.10
CA GLU A 128 -6.35 -14.03 -19.43
C GLU A 128 -6.42 -13.93 -17.90
N LEU A 129 -6.12 -12.76 -17.33
CA LEU A 129 -6.22 -12.50 -15.89
C LEU A 129 -7.58 -11.91 -15.48
N GLN A 130 -8.37 -11.45 -16.46
CA GLN A 130 -9.67 -10.88 -16.17
C GLN A 130 -10.59 -11.92 -15.53
N ASP A 131 -11.30 -11.56 -14.49
CA ASP A 131 -12.18 -12.42 -13.67
C ASP A 131 -11.45 -13.61 -13.01
N LYS A 132 -10.09 -13.57 -12.92
CA LYS A 132 -9.33 -14.57 -12.17
C LYS A 132 -9.32 -14.22 -10.70
N SER A 133 -9.50 -15.25 -9.87
CA SER A 133 -9.39 -15.07 -8.43
C SER A 133 -7.93 -14.94 -7.99
N ALA A 134 -7.66 -13.95 -7.13
CA ALA A 134 -6.33 -13.71 -6.59
C ALA A 134 -6.37 -13.42 -5.09
N ALA A 135 -5.24 -13.60 -4.43
CA ALA A 135 -5.03 -13.11 -3.07
C ALA A 135 -3.62 -12.57 -2.95
N ILE A 136 -3.49 -11.48 -2.18
CA ILE A 136 -2.20 -10.92 -1.81
C ILE A 136 -1.96 -11.10 -0.32
N VAL A 137 -0.84 -11.69 0.04
CA VAL A 137 -0.58 -12.14 1.41
C VAL A 137 0.83 -11.79 1.87
N MET A 138 1.00 -11.66 3.17
CA MET A 138 2.28 -11.44 3.83
C MET A 138 2.49 -12.48 4.94
N PRO A 139 3.61 -13.23 4.93
CA PRO A 139 3.97 -14.09 6.05
C PRO A 139 4.52 -13.25 7.22
N TYR A 140 4.01 -13.50 8.42
CA TYR A 140 4.48 -12.86 9.65
C TYR A 140 4.12 -13.72 10.87
N ASP A 141 4.94 -13.71 11.90
CA ASP A 141 4.71 -14.40 13.18
C ASP A 141 4.19 -15.85 13.06
N GLY A 142 4.64 -16.59 12.04
CA GLY A 142 4.21 -17.96 11.81
C GLY A 142 2.80 -18.12 11.23
N LYS A 143 2.19 -17.05 10.77
CA LYS A 143 0.89 -16.98 10.09
C LYS A 143 1.05 -16.36 8.71
N ILE A 144 -0.06 -16.28 8.01
CA ILE A 144 -0.23 -15.50 6.79
C ILE A 144 -1.28 -14.42 7.07
N GLY A 145 -0.94 -13.16 6.81
CA GLY A 145 -1.90 -12.09 6.71
C GLY A 145 -2.34 -11.91 5.28
N LEU A 146 -3.63 -11.86 5.04
CA LEU A 146 -4.24 -11.59 3.75
C LEU A 146 -4.76 -10.16 3.75
N TYR A 147 -4.42 -9.40 2.72
CA TYR A 147 -4.95 -8.07 2.48
C TYR A 147 -6.27 -8.16 1.72
N THR A 148 -7.28 -7.47 2.23
CA THR A 148 -8.63 -7.41 1.66
C THR A 148 -8.77 -6.25 0.67
N GLU A 149 -9.92 -6.10 0.02
CA GLU A 149 -10.24 -4.96 -0.84
C GLU A 149 -10.23 -3.60 -0.12
N GLU A 150 -10.28 -3.59 1.21
CA GLU A 150 -10.16 -2.39 2.03
C GLU A 150 -8.72 -1.86 2.15
N ASP A 151 -7.72 -2.63 1.71
CA ASP A 151 -6.30 -2.26 1.68
C ASP A 151 -5.87 -1.87 0.26
N GLY A 152 -4.96 -0.91 0.12
CA GLY A 152 -4.43 -0.49 -1.19
C GLY A 152 -3.87 -1.62 -2.04
N ARG A 153 -3.33 -2.69 -1.43
CA ARG A 153 -2.84 -3.87 -2.16
C ARG A 153 -3.98 -4.74 -2.68
N GLY A 154 -5.07 -4.84 -1.94
CA GLY A 154 -6.27 -5.51 -2.42
C GLY A 154 -6.93 -4.73 -3.55
N GLN A 155 -7.12 -3.42 -3.37
CA GLN A 155 -7.63 -2.52 -4.41
C GLN A 155 -6.80 -2.62 -5.70
N PHE A 156 -5.46 -2.62 -5.58
CA PHE A 156 -4.56 -2.78 -6.73
C PHE A 156 -4.82 -4.08 -7.52
N ILE A 157 -5.07 -5.21 -6.84
CA ILE A 157 -5.41 -6.49 -7.48
C ILE A 157 -6.73 -6.37 -8.25
N GLU A 158 -7.73 -5.71 -7.68
CA GLU A 158 -9.04 -5.52 -8.31
C GLU A 158 -8.96 -4.55 -9.49
N ASP A 159 -8.20 -3.48 -9.36
CA ASP A 159 -7.95 -2.53 -10.45
C ASP A 159 -7.24 -3.18 -11.65
N LEU A 160 -6.42 -4.21 -11.42
CA LEU A 160 -5.86 -5.06 -12.48
C LEU A 160 -6.88 -5.99 -13.13
N GLY A 161 -8.13 -6.07 -12.63
CA GLY A 161 -9.22 -6.89 -13.16
C GLY A 161 -9.27 -8.31 -12.62
N MET A 162 -8.59 -8.59 -11.51
CA MET A 162 -8.73 -9.83 -10.75
C MET A 162 -9.70 -9.65 -9.58
N GLU A 163 -10.18 -10.74 -8.98
CA GLU A 163 -11.14 -10.72 -7.89
C GLU A 163 -10.56 -11.34 -6.62
N ILE A 164 -10.73 -10.69 -5.47
CA ILE A 164 -10.44 -11.31 -4.17
C ILE A 164 -11.70 -12.04 -3.70
N PRO A 165 -11.67 -13.39 -3.52
CA PRO A 165 -12.87 -14.12 -3.12
C PRO A 165 -13.46 -13.65 -1.79
N ASP A 166 -14.77 -13.42 -1.71
CA ASP A 166 -15.50 -13.03 -0.50
C ASP A 166 -15.16 -13.89 0.72
N ALA A 167 -14.96 -15.21 0.50
CA ALA A 167 -14.60 -16.16 1.56
C ALA A 167 -13.23 -15.89 2.20
N LEU A 168 -12.40 -15.04 1.61
CA LEU A 168 -11.10 -14.63 2.11
C LEU A 168 -11.15 -13.23 2.76
N GLN A 169 -12.16 -12.42 2.51
CA GLN A 169 -12.23 -11.03 2.95
C GLN A 169 -12.71 -10.83 4.40
N GLY A 170 -12.98 -11.94 5.13
CA GLY A 170 -13.45 -11.86 6.51
C GLY A 170 -14.89 -11.36 6.60
N ASP A 171 -15.16 -10.38 7.43
CA ASP A 171 -16.49 -9.73 7.59
C ASP A 171 -16.58 -8.38 6.85
N GLY A 172 -15.58 -8.04 6.04
CA GLY A 172 -15.54 -6.80 5.28
C GLY A 172 -15.25 -5.53 6.12
N SER A 173 -14.90 -5.69 7.41
CA SER A 173 -14.62 -4.55 8.29
C SER A 173 -13.12 -4.27 8.49
N SER A 174 -12.25 -5.12 7.96
CA SER A 174 -10.81 -5.05 8.18
C SER A 174 -10.05 -5.12 6.87
N PHE A 175 -9.05 -4.27 6.73
CA PHE A 175 -8.09 -4.29 5.62
C PHE A 175 -7.17 -5.53 5.64
N PHE A 176 -7.24 -6.37 6.69
CA PHE A 176 -6.31 -7.47 6.91
C PHE A 176 -6.96 -8.62 7.65
N VAL A 177 -6.76 -9.85 7.19
CA VAL A 177 -7.28 -11.09 7.77
C VAL A 177 -6.17 -12.06 8.07
N ASP A 178 -6.09 -12.51 9.33
CA ASP A 178 -5.15 -13.55 9.76
C ASP A 178 -5.56 -14.95 9.29
N ILE A 179 -4.65 -15.65 8.64
CA ILE A 179 -4.81 -17.05 8.26
C ILE A 179 -3.78 -17.89 9.03
N ALA A 180 -4.23 -18.59 10.05
CA ALA A 180 -3.40 -19.52 10.82
C ALA A 180 -3.04 -20.77 9.97
N PRO A 181 -1.93 -21.48 10.27
CA PRO A 181 -1.45 -22.60 9.47
C PRO A 181 -2.49 -23.71 9.22
N GLU A 182 -3.36 -23.97 10.18
CA GLU A 182 -4.48 -24.93 10.06
C GLU A 182 -5.54 -24.53 9.03
N ASN A 183 -5.56 -23.25 8.65
CA ASN A 183 -6.51 -22.67 7.69
C ASN A 183 -5.88 -22.35 6.31
N TYR A 184 -4.60 -22.66 6.10
CA TYR A 184 -3.91 -22.38 4.83
C TYR A 184 -4.61 -23.02 3.61
N ALA A 185 -5.35 -24.12 3.79
CA ALA A 185 -6.12 -24.73 2.72
C ALA A 185 -7.12 -23.78 2.04
N LYS A 186 -7.55 -22.71 2.72
CA LYS A 186 -8.40 -21.66 2.12
C LYS A 186 -7.73 -20.99 0.93
N LEU A 187 -6.40 -20.92 0.91
CA LEU A 187 -5.63 -20.30 -0.18
C LEU A 187 -5.66 -21.12 -1.48
N ASN A 188 -6.13 -22.38 -1.46
CA ASN A 188 -6.26 -23.20 -2.67
C ASN A 188 -7.36 -22.71 -3.62
N GLN A 189 -8.28 -21.85 -3.14
CA GLN A 189 -9.41 -21.38 -3.94
C GLN A 189 -9.07 -20.27 -4.94
N VAL A 190 -7.85 -19.70 -4.87
CA VAL A 190 -7.44 -18.64 -5.80
C VAL A 190 -6.71 -19.21 -7.02
N ASP A 191 -6.86 -18.57 -8.17
CA ASP A 191 -6.07 -18.82 -9.37
C ASP A 191 -4.63 -18.37 -9.21
N TYR A 192 -4.41 -17.23 -8.52
CA TYR A 192 -3.09 -16.66 -8.25
C TYR A 192 -2.93 -16.28 -6.78
N LEU A 193 -1.80 -16.66 -6.19
CA LEU A 193 -1.41 -16.27 -4.83
C LEU A 193 -0.14 -15.41 -4.90
N PHE A 194 -0.27 -14.13 -4.58
CA PHE A 194 0.85 -13.21 -4.50
C PHE A 194 1.36 -13.13 -3.07
N VAL A 195 2.63 -13.44 -2.86
CA VAL A 195 3.28 -13.45 -1.54
C VAL A 195 4.28 -12.30 -1.46
N LEU A 196 4.02 -11.34 -0.59
CA LEU A 196 4.94 -10.26 -0.31
C LEU A 196 6.15 -10.76 0.47
N ASP A 197 7.33 -10.48 -0.04
CA ASP A 197 8.60 -10.88 0.58
C ASP A 197 9.29 -9.67 1.22
N TYR A 198 8.71 -9.15 2.28
CA TYR A 198 9.31 -8.06 3.03
C TYR A 198 10.58 -8.54 3.76
N ASN A 199 11.73 -8.06 3.31
CA ASN A 199 13.05 -8.35 3.91
C ASN A 199 13.31 -9.86 4.13
N GLY A 200 12.86 -10.72 3.20
CA GLY A 200 13.06 -12.17 3.27
C GLY A 200 12.04 -12.90 4.15
N SER A 201 10.90 -12.28 4.49
CA SER A 201 9.84 -12.88 5.30
C SER A 201 9.27 -14.16 4.67
N SER A 202 9.30 -14.30 3.35
CA SER A 202 8.82 -15.48 2.63
C SER A 202 9.69 -16.72 2.82
N GLU A 203 10.93 -16.58 3.29
CA GLU A 203 11.86 -17.71 3.43
C GLU A 203 11.40 -18.79 4.43
N ALA A 204 10.70 -18.37 5.50
CA ALA A 204 10.08 -19.29 6.44
C ALA A 204 8.92 -20.04 5.78
N LEU A 205 8.08 -19.34 5.03
CA LEU A 205 6.93 -19.90 4.33
C LEU A 205 7.34 -20.88 3.22
N LYS A 206 8.40 -20.57 2.47
CA LYS A 206 8.99 -21.48 1.46
C LYS A 206 9.48 -22.80 2.07
N LYS A 207 9.77 -22.85 3.37
CA LYS A 207 10.20 -24.06 4.10
C LYS A 207 9.07 -24.72 4.89
N ASP A 208 7.93 -24.06 5.03
CA ASP A 208 6.76 -24.59 5.74
C ASP A 208 6.10 -25.73 4.96
N LYS A 209 6.02 -26.92 5.58
CA LYS A 209 5.48 -28.12 4.92
C LYS A 209 3.98 -28.04 4.67
N THR A 210 3.24 -27.31 5.51
CA THR A 210 1.80 -27.12 5.37
C THR A 210 1.54 -26.25 4.15
N PHE A 211 2.26 -25.12 4.03
CA PHE A 211 2.17 -24.25 2.87
C PHE A 211 2.60 -24.96 1.58
N GLN A 212 3.75 -25.65 1.59
CA GLN A 212 4.24 -26.40 0.42
C GLN A 212 3.32 -27.57 0.02
N GLY A 213 2.46 -28.01 0.95
CA GLY A 213 1.45 -29.02 0.71
C GLY A 213 0.20 -28.53 -0.04
N LEU A 214 0.02 -27.20 -0.17
CA LEU A 214 -1.15 -26.60 -0.82
C LEU A 214 -1.14 -26.86 -2.34
N ASP A 215 -2.33 -26.98 -2.92
CA ASP A 215 -2.47 -27.18 -4.36
C ASP A 215 -2.05 -25.92 -5.14
N VAL A 216 -2.37 -24.72 -4.64
CA VAL A 216 -1.93 -23.44 -5.23
C VAL A 216 -0.39 -23.36 -5.37
N VAL A 217 0.35 -23.97 -4.44
CA VAL A 217 1.82 -24.02 -4.48
C VAL A 217 2.30 -25.11 -5.46
N LYS A 218 1.75 -26.32 -5.38
CA LYS A 218 2.12 -27.44 -6.25
C LYS A 218 1.85 -27.18 -7.73
N ASP A 219 0.78 -26.44 -8.00
CA ASP A 219 0.38 -26.07 -9.36
C ASP A 219 1.19 -24.88 -9.91
N GLY A 220 2.12 -24.32 -9.13
CA GLY A 220 2.96 -23.19 -9.55
C GLY A 220 2.21 -21.88 -9.69
N ARG A 221 1.09 -21.71 -8.95
CA ARG A 221 0.23 -20.51 -8.98
C ARG A 221 0.64 -19.43 -7.97
N VAL A 222 1.80 -19.58 -7.32
CA VAL A 222 2.35 -18.62 -6.37
C VAL A 222 3.36 -17.72 -7.05
N ARG A 223 3.27 -16.41 -6.78
CA ARG A 223 4.23 -15.39 -7.21
C ARG A 223 4.77 -14.65 -5.98
N TYR A 224 6.06 -14.42 -5.96
CA TYR A 224 6.72 -13.67 -4.88
C TYR A 224 7.04 -12.26 -5.35
N LEU A 225 6.51 -11.27 -4.63
CA LEU A 225 6.74 -9.85 -4.86
C LEU A 225 7.76 -9.33 -3.85
N ASP A 226 8.71 -8.54 -4.32
CA ASP A 226 9.73 -7.96 -3.44
C ASP A 226 9.18 -6.82 -2.56
N THR A 227 10.02 -6.36 -1.63
CA THR A 227 9.68 -5.30 -0.67
C THR A 227 9.22 -4.02 -1.37
N ASP A 228 9.92 -3.58 -2.42
CA ASP A 228 9.59 -2.32 -3.09
C ASP A 228 8.24 -2.42 -3.82
N THR A 229 7.98 -3.54 -4.49
CA THR A 229 6.68 -3.80 -5.13
C THR A 229 5.55 -3.80 -4.09
N GLY A 230 5.73 -4.50 -2.98
CA GLY A 230 4.75 -4.53 -1.90
C GLY A 230 4.48 -3.16 -1.29
N ASN A 231 5.52 -2.34 -1.11
CA ASN A 231 5.41 -0.97 -0.61
C ASN A 231 4.69 -0.06 -1.60
N ALA A 232 5.02 -0.14 -2.90
CA ALA A 232 4.35 0.65 -3.93
C ALA A 232 2.84 0.35 -4.00
N MET A 233 2.46 -0.93 -3.89
CA MET A 233 1.06 -1.37 -3.85
C MET A 233 0.34 -0.93 -2.58
N SER A 234 1.06 -0.83 -1.44
CA SER A 234 0.46 -0.42 -0.15
C SER A 234 0.16 1.07 -0.04
N MET A 235 0.78 1.88 -0.89
CA MET A 235 0.61 3.33 -0.95
C MET A 235 0.25 3.77 -2.37
N PRO A 236 -0.92 3.32 -2.88
CA PRO A 236 -1.31 3.59 -4.26
C PRO A 236 -1.46 5.09 -4.50
N ASN A 237 -0.81 5.58 -5.55
CA ASN A 237 -0.87 6.97 -6.00
C ASN A 237 -0.35 7.06 -7.45
N PRO A 238 -0.46 8.23 -8.11
CA PRO A 238 -0.06 8.39 -9.51
C PRO A 238 1.40 8.07 -9.86
N VAL A 239 2.26 7.92 -8.85
CA VAL A 239 3.67 7.59 -9.05
C VAL A 239 3.94 6.11 -8.77
N THR A 240 3.34 5.57 -7.70
CA THR A 240 3.54 4.17 -7.31
C THR A 240 2.79 3.20 -8.21
N ILE A 241 1.57 3.54 -8.64
CA ILE A 241 0.71 2.64 -9.43
C ILE A 241 1.37 2.22 -10.75
N PRO A 242 1.77 3.12 -11.66
CA PRO A 242 2.39 2.70 -12.91
C PRO A 242 3.67 1.89 -12.69
N TRP A 243 4.47 2.28 -11.71
CA TRP A 243 5.68 1.56 -11.34
C TRP A 243 5.37 0.15 -10.79
N ALA A 244 4.34 0.03 -9.94
CA ALA A 244 3.92 -1.26 -9.39
C ALA A 244 3.31 -2.18 -10.47
N VAL A 245 2.56 -1.64 -11.42
CA VAL A 245 2.03 -2.39 -12.58
C VAL A 245 3.17 -3.01 -13.38
N ASP A 246 4.19 -2.21 -13.74
CA ASP A 246 5.37 -2.71 -14.47
C ASP A 246 6.07 -3.84 -13.70
N LYS A 247 6.25 -3.67 -12.38
CA LYS A 247 6.91 -4.67 -11.52
C LYS A 247 6.08 -5.93 -11.30
N PHE A 248 4.78 -5.78 -11.23
CA PHE A 248 3.84 -6.88 -11.12
C PHE A 248 3.83 -7.73 -12.40
N GLU A 249 3.80 -7.10 -13.56
CA GLU A 249 3.86 -7.75 -14.86
C GLU A 249 5.12 -8.63 -15.02
N GLU A 250 6.29 -8.17 -14.53
CA GLU A 250 7.53 -8.95 -14.53
C GLU A 250 7.42 -10.29 -13.75
N LYS A 251 6.37 -10.47 -12.93
CA LYS A 251 6.17 -11.66 -12.06
C LYS A 251 5.08 -12.62 -12.56
N LEU A 252 4.33 -12.25 -13.58
CA LEU A 252 3.32 -13.11 -14.18
C LEU A 252 3.97 -14.24 -15.00
#